data_6e936d0f3fdf955a070e9a1a1af4f300
#
_entry.id   6e936d0f3fdf955a070e9a1a1af4f300
#
_cell.length_a   1.000
_cell.length_b   1.000
_cell.length_c   1.000
_cell.angle_alpha   90.00
_cell.angle_beta   90.00
_cell.angle_gamma   90.00
#
_symmetry.space_group_name_H-M   'P 1'
#
loop_
_entity.id
_entity.type
_entity.pdbx_description
1 polymer ?
#
loop_
_entity_poly.entity_id
_entity_poly.type
_entity_poly.pdbx_seq_one_letter_code
_entity_poly.pdbx_strand_id
1 'polypeptide(L)'
;MPTPKPITTQEELFDVVDVHDCVLYQEKRSTVHEKQLRHRAVHIFVFNKSGQLYLQRRSMNKDTAPGKWVSSCSGHVDSGEDYDTSARRELSEEIGLHETSSLKRIFKESPCVQTGYEFVWVYTCKACGPFELDPLEVSDGQWIDLERLNKWLEERPRDFARSFNYLLSLIHIS
;
A
#
# COMPACT_ATOMS: atom_id res chain seq x y z
N MET A 1 6.40 28.29 15.38
CA MET A 1 6.65 27.79 14.01
C MET A 1 7.31 26.43 14.13
N PRO A 2 6.76 25.38 13.57
CA PRO A 2 7.46 24.12 13.55
C PRO A 2 8.69 24.25 12.67
N THR A 3 9.83 23.87 13.20
CA THR A 3 11.07 23.76 12.44
C THR A 3 10.88 22.77 11.29
N PRO A 4 11.28 23.12 10.05
CA PRO A 4 11.20 22.14 8.96
C PRO A 4 12.09 20.96 9.33
N LYS A 5 11.51 19.75 9.24
CA LYS A 5 12.30 18.50 9.31
C LYS A 5 13.40 18.59 8.25
N PRO A 6 14.64 18.27 8.61
CA PRO A 6 15.69 18.23 7.61
C PRO A 6 15.31 17.21 6.54
N ILE A 7 15.36 17.65 5.28
CA ILE A 7 15.25 16.76 4.13
C ILE A 7 16.48 15.85 4.21
N THR A 8 16.32 14.70 4.83
CA THR A 8 17.36 13.67 4.80
C THR A 8 17.34 13.08 3.40
N THR A 9 18.36 13.38 2.62
CA THR A 9 18.62 12.83 1.29
C THR A 9 19.06 11.36 1.33
N GLN A 10 18.77 10.63 2.41
CA GLN A 10 19.04 9.21 2.48
C GLN A 10 17.89 8.46 1.81
N GLU A 11 18.24 7.79 0.71
CA GLU A 11 17.35 6.89 0.01
C GLU A 11 16.93 5.70 0.91
N GLU A 12 15.66 5.28 0.81
CA GLU A 12 15.13 4.13 1.54
C GLU A 12 15.91 2.86 1.20
N LEU A 13 16.13 2.03 2.22
CA LEU A 13 16.74 0.70 2.10
C LEU A 13 15.67 -0.38 2.25
N PHE A 14 15.68 -1.33 1.33
CA PHE A 14 14.82 -2.50 1.35
C PHE A 14 15.64 -3.77 1.59
N ASP A 15 15.01 -4.77 2.17
CA ASP A 15 15.54 -6.12 2.21
C ASP A 15 15.24 -6.81 0.88
N VAL A 16 16.28 -7.22 0.16
CA VAL A 16 16.17 -8.12 -1.00
C VAL A 16 16.01 -9.54 -0.47
N VAL A 17 15.03 -10.26 -0.98
CA VAL A 17 14.66 -11.59 -0.51
C VAL A 17 14.75 -12.65 -1.59
N ASP A 18 14.88 -13.91 -1.17
CA ASP A 18 14.84 -15.06 -2.07
C ASP A 18 13.40 -15.50 -2.39
N VAL A 19 13.25 -16.62 -3.10
CA VAL A 19 11.94 -17.18 -3.47
C VAL A 19 11.10 -17.63 -2.29
N HIS A 20 11.72 -17.80 -1.12
CA HIS A 20 11.08 -18.21 0.13
C HIS A 20 10.84 -17.04 1.09
N ASP A 21 11.03 -15.80 0.62
CA ASP A 21 10.92 -14.59 1.43
C ASP A 21 11.95 -14.52 2.58
N CYS A 22 13.11 -15.11 2.38
CA CYS A 22 14.24 -14.98 3.29
C CYS A 22 15.17 -13.85 2.86
N VAL A 23 15.58 -13.01 3.81
CA VAL A 23 16.46 -11.87 3.54
C VAL A 23 17.82 -12.31 3.05
N LEU A 24 18.27 -11.79 1.92
CA LEU A 24 19.58 -12.00 1.33
C LEU A 24 20.56 -10.87 1.66
N TYR A 25 20.15 -9.64 1.40
CA TYR A 25 20.93 -8.43 1.65
C TYR A 25 20.04 -7.18 1.59
N GLN A 26 20.58 -6.04 2.01
CA GLN A 26 19.94 -4.74 1.90
C GLN A 26 20.36 -4.04 0.62
N GLU A 27 19.43 -3.33 0.00
CA GLU A 27 19.71 -2.55 -1.21
C GLU A 27 18.86 -1.27 -1.24
N LYS A 28 19.32 -0.29 -1.97
CA LYS A 28 18.62 0.97 -2.19
C LYS A 28 17.34 0.74 -3.00
N ARG A 29 16.28 1.47 -2.66
CA ARG A 29 14.99 1.45 -3.36
C ARG A 29 15.14 1.57 -4.87
N SER A 30 15.94 2.54 -5.36
CA SER A 30 16.15 2.76 -6.79
C SER A 30 16.75 1.54 -7.49
N THR A 31 17.74 0.91 -6.88
CA THR A 31 18.38 -0.30 -7.41
C THR A 31 17.42 -1.49 -7.41
N VAL A 32 16.65 -1.65 -6.35
CA VAL A 32 15.65 -2.72 -6.23
C VAL A 32 14.62 -2.62 -7.37
N HIS A 33 14.10 -1.43 -7.63
CA HIS A 33 13.12 -1.20 -8.69
C HIS A 33 13.74 -1.33 -10.08
N GLU A 34 14.92 -0.74 -10.31
CA GLU A 34 15.61 -0.81 -11.60
C GLU A 34 15.94 -2.25 -12.01
N LYS A 35 16.45 -3.04 -11.07
CA LYS A 35 16.84 -4.44 -11.31
C LYS A 35 15.70 -5.43 -11.10
N GLN A 36 14.53 -4.97 -10.73
CA GLN A 36 13.35 -5.81 -10.46
C GLN A 36 13.64 -6.93 -9.45
N LEU A 37 14.33 -6.57 -8.37
CA LEU A 37 14.68 -7.49 -7.30
C LEU A 37 13.47 -7.79 -6.42
N ARG A 38 13.39 -9.02 -5.90
CA ARG A 38 12.32 -9.42 -4.97
C ARG A 38 12.48 -8.64 -3.66
N HIS A 39 11.40 -8.03 -3.23
CA HIS A 39 11.32 -7.28 -1.99
C HIS A 39 9.93 -7.43 -1.38
N ARG A 40 9.59 -6.62 -0.38
CA ARG A 40 8.37 -6.79 0.42
C ARG A 40 7.52 -5.55 0.42
N ALA A 41 6.20 -5.77 0.41
CA ALA A 41 5.21 -4.71 0.54
C ALA A 41 3.99 -5.15 1.36
N VAL A 42 3.22 -4.18 1.78
CA VAL A 42 1.93 -4.36 2.44
C VAL A 42 0.86 -3.59 1.71
N HIS A 43 -0.34 -4.15 1.62
CA HIS A 43 -1.55 -3.49 1.18
C HIS A 43 -2.64 -3.66 2.23
N ILE A 44 -3.27 -2.58 2.64
CA ILE A 44 -4.30 -2.59 3.66
C ILE A 44 -5.62 -2.08 3.06
N PHE A 45 -6.68 -2.84 3.26
CA PHE A 45 -8.04 -2.51 2.86
C PHE A 45 -8.84 -2.13 4.10
N VAL A 46 -9.16 -0.84 4.23
CA VAL A 46 -9.90 -0.29 5.37
C VAL A 46 -11.38 -0.22 5.02
N PHE A 47 -12.21 -0.85 5.85
CA PHE A 47 -13.67 -0.85 5.70
C PHE A 47 -14.33 -0.09 6.86
N ASN A 48 -15.39 0.64 6.55
CA ASN A 48 -16.22 1.26 7.58
C ASN A 48 -17.36 0.33 8.03
N LYS A 49 -18.18 0.80 8.97
CA LYS A 49 -19.32 0.04 9.51
C LYS A 49 -20.38 -0.29 8.47
N SER A 50 -20.46 0.48 7.39
CA SER A 50 -21.40 0.27 6.28
C SER A 50 -20.85 -0.69 5.22
N GLY A 51 -19.66 -1.27 5.41
CA GLY A 51 -19.01 -2.15 4.47
C GLY A 51 -18.39 -1.46 3.26
N GLN A 52 -18.27 -0.14 3.27
CA GLN A 52 -17.59 0.61 2.22
C GLN A 52 -16.07 0.49 2.39
N LEU A 53 -15.36 0.41 1.26
CA LEU A 53 -13.91 0.42 1.19
C LEU A 53 -13.41 1.86 1.05
N TYR A 54 -12.38 2.21 1.79
CA TYR A 54 -11.67 3.47 1.60
C TYR A 54 -10.62 3.31 0.50
N LEU A 55 -10.72 4.14 -0.55
CA LEU A 55 -9.72 4.21 -1.62
C LEU A 55 -8.85 5.45 -1.43
N GLN A 56 -7.57 5.30 -1.69
CA GLN A 56 -6.60 6.38 -1.73
C GLN A 56 -6.20 6.66 -3.18
N ARG A 57 -6.07 7.94 -3.53
CA ARG A 57 -5.47 8.37 -4.79
C ARG A 57 -4.02 8.77 -4.54
N ARG A 58 -3.10 8.14 -5.27
CA ARG A 58 -1.67 8.43 -5.14
C ARG A 58 -1.35 9.85 -5.59
N SER A 59 -0.47 10.53 -4.86
CA SER A 59 0.05 11.83 -5.25
C SER A 59 0.68 11.76 -6.65
N MET A 60 0.58 12.86 -7.40
CA MET A 60 1.24 12.99 -8.70
C MET A 60 2.78 12.99 -8.60
N ASN A 61 3.32 13.19 -7.40
CA ASN A 61 4.77 13.18 -7.13
C ASN A 61 5.34 11.76 -6.92
N LYS A 62 4.50 10.74 -6.94
CA LYS A 62 4.96 9.35 -6.78
C LYS A 62 5.66 8.87 -8.04
N ASP A 63 6.72 8.08 -7.87
CA ASP A 63 7.51 7.48 -8.95
C ASP A 63 6.78 6.31 -9.64
N THR A 64 5.90 5.63 -8.90
CA THR A 64 5.07 4.52 -9.42
C THR A 64 3.60 4.88 -9.37
N ALA A 65 2.88 4.58 -10.46
CA ALA A 65 1.43 4.80 -10.60
C ALA A 65 0.94 6.16 -10.07
N PRO A 66 1.54 7.31 -10.47
CA PRO A 66 1.11 8.62 -9.99
C PRO A 66 -0.34 8.91 -10.39
N GLY A 67 -1.11 9.48 -9.46
CA GLY A 67 -2.51 9.87 -9.69
C GLY A 67 -3.50 8.71 -9.82
N LYS A 68 -3.07 7.48 -9.62
CA LYS A 68 -3.94 6.29 -9.67
C LYS A 68 -4.61 6.03 -8.32
N TRP A 69 -5.82 5.44 -8.39
CA TRP A 69 -6.51 4.93 -7.22
C TRP A 69 -5.94 3.56 -6.80
N VAL A 70 -5.79 3.38 -5.52
CA VAL A 70 -5.20 2.18 -4.91
C VAL A 70 -5.95 1.78 -3.64
N SER A 71 -5.49 0.70 -2.98
CA SER A 71 -5.96 0.29 -1.66
C SER A 71 -5.90 1.45 -0.66
N SER A 72 -6.57 1.30 0.46
CA SER A 72 -6.66 2.34 1.50
C SER A 72 -5.29 2.85 1.94
N CYS A 73 -4.33 1.94 2.03
CA CYS A 73 -2.95 2.23 2.39
C CYS A 73 -2.05 1.15 1.80
N SER A 74 -0.87 1.52 1.35
CA SER A 74 0.14 0.58 0.87
C SER A 74 1.53 1.16 0.99
N GLY A 75 2.52 0.30 1.15
CA GLY A 75 3.90 0.75 1.20
C GLY A 75 4.87 -0.42 1.21
N HIS A 76 6.14 -0.09 1.03
CA HIS A 76 7.22 -1.05 1.11
C HIS A 76 7.59 -1.34 2.57
N VAL A 77 8.03 -2.56 2.83
CA VAL A 77 8.61 -2.94 4.11
C VAL A 77 10.06 -2.45 4.14
N ASP A 78 10.38 -1.59 5.10
CA ASP A 78 11.74 -1.10 5.26
C ASP A 78 12.68 -2.21 5.75
N SER A 79 13.95 -2.07 5.45
CA SER A 79 14.96 -3.03 5.90
C SER A 79 14.92 -3.21 7.42
N GLY A 80 14.91 -4.47 7.86
CA GLY A 80 14.85 -4.84 9.27
C GLY A 80 13.44 -4.79 9.90
N GLU A 81 12.43 -4.36 9.16
CA GLU A 81 11.04 -4.26 9.61
C GLU A 81 10.28 -5.57 9.30
N ASP A 82 9.36 -5.97 10.17
CA ASP A 82 8.41 -7.02 9.83
C ASP A 82 7.16 -6.44 9.11
N TYR A 83 6.36 -7.32 8.49
CA TYR A 83 5.18 -6.91 7.74
C TYR A 83 4.13 -6.19 8.59
N ASP A 84 3.84 -6.67 9.80
CA ASP A 84 2.81 -6.09 10.66
C ASP A 84 3.20 -4.70 11.16
N THR A 85 4.46 -4.51 11.52
CA THR A 85 5.02 -3.20 11.91
C THR A 85 4.95 -2.23 10.74
N SER A 86 5.32 -2.66 9.54
CA SER A 86 5.22 -1.87 8.32
C SER A 86 3.78 -1.45 8.03
N ALA A 87 2.82 -2.37 8.14
CA ALA A 87 1.41 -2.07 7.92
C ALA A 87 0.89 -0.98 8.87
N ARG A 88 1.23 -1.06 10.16
CA ARG A 88 0.84 -0.04 11.15
C ARG A 88 1.52 1.30 10.89
N ARG A 89 2.80 1.29 10.54
CA ARG A 89 3.56 2.49 10.21
C ARG A 89 2.94 3.21 9.01
N GLU A 90 2.66 2.48 7.94
CA GLU A 90 2.07 3.05 6.72
C GLU A 90 0.66 3.63 6.98
N LEU A 91 -0.17 2.93 7.76
CA LEU A 91 -1.49 3.45 8.16
C LEU A 91 -1.38 4.78 8.92
N SER A 92 -0.41 4.88 9.82
CA SER A 92 -0.14 6.11 10.57
C SER A 92 0.38 7.24 9.67
N GLU A 93 1.35 6.94 8.80
CA GLU A 93 2.01 7.94 7.97
C GLU A 93 1.12 8.44 6.82
N GLU A 94 0.44 7.56 6.11
CA GLU A 94 -0.32 7.94 4.91
C GLU A 94 -1.72 8.50 5.21
N ILE A 95 -2.44 7.91 6.16
CA ILE A 95 -3.83 8.29 6.45
C ILE A 95 -4.09 8.70 7.91
N GLY A 96 -3.06 8.74 8.75
CA GLY A 96 -3.19 9.15 10.15
C GLY A 96 -3.99 8.17 11.02
N LEU A 97 -4.08 6.91 10.64
CA LEU A 97 -4.79 5.88 11.39
C LEU A 97 -3.86 5.22 12.41
N HIS A 98 -4.11 5.45 13.70
CA HIS A 98 -3.31 4.92 14.81
C HIS A 98 -3.98 3.76 15.54
N GLU A 99 -5.33 3.70 15.52
CA GLU A 99 -6.10 2.60 16.09
C GLU A 99 -6.14 1.43 15.11
N THR A 100 -5.29 0.46 15.34
CA THR A 100 -5.08 -0.68 14.43
C THR A 100 -5.36 -2.03 15.09
N SER A 101 -6.14 -2.07 16.18
CA SER A 101 -6.48 -3.34 16.87
C SER A 101 -7.26 -4.32 15.99
N SER A 102 -7.97 -3.82 14.97
CA SER A 102 -8.71 -4.62 14.00
C SER A 102 -7.88 -5.05 12.79
N LEU A 103 -6.60 -4.68 12.73
CA LEU A 103 -5.70 -5.06 11.63
C LEU A 103 -5.54 -6.58 11.58
N LYS A 104 -5.84 -7.16 10.43
CA LYS A 104 -5.86 -8.60 10.24
C LYS A 104 -5.24 -8.98 8.90
N ARG A 105 -4.30 -9.92 8.90
CA ARG A 105 -3.78 -10.54 7.68
C ARG A 105 -4.87 -11.34 6.98
N ILE A 106 -4.95 -11.23 5.64
CA ILE A 106 -5.88 -12.02 4.83
C ILE A 106 -5.12 -13.07 4.04
N PHE A 107 -4.18 -12.65 3.20
CA PHE A 107 -3.36 -13.55 2.40
C PHE A 107 -2.02 -12.90 2.02
N LYS A 108 -1.07 -13.74 1.62
CA LYS A 108 0.24 -13.34 1.11
C LYS A 108 0.35 -13.71 -0.37
N GLU A 109 0.66 -12.73 -1.20
CA GLU A 109 0.89 -12.95 -2.62
C GLU A 109 2.38 -13.02 -2.93
N SER A 110 2.74 -13.90 -3.85
CA SER A 110 4.12 -14.07 -4.31
C SER A 110 4.52 -13.01 -5.34
N PRO A 111 5.83 -12.72 -5.47
CA PRO A 111 6.31 -11.76 -6.45
C PRO A 111 5.92 -12.15 -7.88
N CYS A 112 5.39 -11.16 -8.61
CA CYS A 112 5.06 -11.29 -10.02
C CYS A 112 5.10 -9.90 -10.68
N VAL A 113 4.89 -9.82 -11.97
CA VAL A 113 4.85 -8.54 -12.70
C VAL A 113 3.77 -7.62 -12.12
N GLN A 114 2.60 -8.16 -11.80
CA GLN A 114 1.47 -7.40 -11.27
C GLN A 114 1.74 -6.79 -9.90
N THR A 115 2.54 -7.47 -9.07
CA THR A 115 2.94 -6.96 -7.75
C THR A 115 4.21 -6.10 -7.79
N GLY A 116 4.82 -5.92 -8.95
CA GLY A 116 6.12 -5.23 -9.06
C GLY A 116 7.27 -6.02 -8.44
N TYR A 117 7.20 -7.34 -8.51
CA TYR A 117 8.17 -8.28 -7.92
C TYR A 117 8.25 -8.23 -6.39
N GLU A 118 7.14 -7.91 -5.75
CA GLU A 118 6.99 -7.86 -4.31
C GLU A 118 6.31 -9.12 -3.77
N PHE A 119 6.79 -9.64 -2.63
CA PHE A 119 5.92 -10.37 -1.71
C PHE A 119 5.00 -9.35 -1.06
N VAL A 120 3.71 -9.58 -1.12
CA VAL A 120 2.70 -8.68 -0.56
C VAL A 120 1.88 -9.39 0.49
N TRP A 121 1.91 -8.91 1.74
CA TRP A 121 0.87 -9.24 2.71
C TRP A 121 -0.30 -8.28 2.53
N VAL A 122 -1.47 -8.84 2.37
CA VAL A 122 -2.74 -8.10 2.29
C VAL A 122 -3.45 -8.19 3.62
N TYR A 123 -3.91 -7.03 4.08
CA TYR A 123 -4.58 -6.83 5.37
C TYR A 123 -5.96 -6.24 5.19
N THR A 124 -6.85 -6.49 6.15
CA THR A 124 -8.04 -5.66 6.39
C THR A 124 -7.91 -4.94 7.71
N CYS A 125 -8.58 -3.80 7.80
CA CYS A 125 -8.72 -3.02 9.03
C CYS A 125 -10.09 -2.35 9.04
N LYS A 126 -10.67 -2.14 10.22
CA LYS A 126 -11.94 -1.42 10.39
C LYS A 126 -11.69 -0.04 10.96
N ALA A 127 -12.22 0.98 10.31
CA ALA A 127 -12.15 2.36 10.78
C ALA A 127 -13.27 3.19 10.14
N CYS A 128 -13.62 4.31 10.76
CA CYS A 128 -14.71 5.16 10.27
C CYS A 128 -14.22 6.48 9.69
N GLY A 129 -12.95 6.82 9.85
CA GLY A 129 -12.46 8.16 9.52
C GLY A 129 -13.06 9.23 10.45
N PRO A 130 -12.93 10.54 10.13
CA PRO A 130 -12.16 11.05 9.02
C PRO A 130 -10.67 10.75 9.15
N PHE A 131 -9.98 10.68 8.00
CA PHE A 131 -8.55 10.42 7.97
C PHE A 131 -7.76 11.69 7.69
N GLU A 132 -6.55 11.74 8.21
CA GLU A 132 -5.59 12.81 7.98
C GLU A 132 -4.57 12.33 6.93
N LEU A 133 -4.76 12.78 5.68
CA LEU A 133 -3.95 12.34 4.55
C LEU A 133 -2.63 13.10 4.49
N ASP A 134 -1.52 12.38 4.28
CA ASP A 134 -0.24 13.01 3.96
C ASP A 134 -0.27 13.49 2.49
N PRO A 135 -0.25 14.80 2.23
CA PRO A 135 -0.36 15.34 0.87
C PRO A 135 0.82 15.00 -0.03
N LEU A 136 1.95 14.60 0.52
CA LEU A 136 3.11 14.16 -0.25
C LEU A 136 2.90 12.74 -0.82
N GLU A 137 2.11 11.94 -0.15
CA GLU A 137 1.83 10.54 -0.50
C GLU A 137 0.45 10.37 -1.15
N VAL A 138 -0.55 11.07 -0.65
CA VAL A 138 -1.96 10.88 -0.96
C VAL A 138 -2.60 12.20 -1.39
N SER A 139 -3.12 12.27 -2.60
CA SER A 139 -3.79 13.47 -3.12
C SER A 139 -5.29 13.53 -2.81
N ASP A 140 -5.93 12.38 -2.62
CA ASP A 140 -7.36 12.28 -2.37
C ASP A 140 -7.71 10.93 -1.75
N GLY A 141 -8.89 10.83 -1.15
CA GLY A 141 -9.44 9.61 -0.60
C GLY A 141 -10.95 9.62 -0.60
N GLN A 142 -11.58 8.45 -0.75
CA GLN A 142 -13.03 8.33 -0.72
C GLN A 142 -13.48 6.96 -0.24
N TRP A 143 -14.64 6.95 0.43
CA TRP A 143 -15.39 5.73 0.69
C TRP A 143 -16.18 5.33 -0.55
N ILE A 144 -16.20 4.04 -0.87
CA ILE A 144 -16.94 3.53 -2.01
C ILE A 144 -17.61 2.19 -1.68
N ASP A 145 -18.82 2.02 -2.16
CA ASP A 145 -19.51 0.73 -2.11
C ASP A 145 -18.84 -0.24 -3.09
N LEU A 146 -18.73 -1.51 -2.70
CA LEU A 146 -18.05 -2.51 -3.52
C LEU A 146 -18.71 -2.72 -4.88
N GLU A 147 -20.04 -2.61 -4.97
CA GLU A 147 -20.75 -2.69 -6.23
C GLU A 147 -20.37 -1.55 -7.18
N ARG A 148 -20.29 -0.32 -6.66
CA ARG A 148 -19.84 0.84 -7.43
C ARG A 148 -18.37 0.73 -7.85
N LEU A 149 -17.54 0.19 -6.97
CA LEU A 149 -16.14 -0.04 -7.26
C LEU A 149 -15.97 -1.05 -8.40
N ASN A 150 -16.69 -2.16 -8.37
CA ASN A 150 -16.64 -3.17 -9.42
C ASN A 150 -17.05 -2.57 -10.78
N LYS A 151 -18.12 -1.80 -10.81
CA LYS A 151 -18.56 -1.11 -12.03
C LYS A 151 -17.50 -0.13 -12.56
N TRP A 152 -16.89 0.64 -11.67
CA TRP A 152 -15.83 1.59 -12.05
C TRP A 152 -14.59 0.85 -12.60
N LEU A 153 -14.20 -0.26 -11.99
CA LEU A 153 -13.10 -1.11 -12.47
C LEU A 153 -13.36 -1.68 -13.86
N GLU A 154 -14.60 -2.09 -14.15
CA GLU A 154 -14.99 -2.60 -15.47
C GLU A 154 -14.98 -1.50 -16.53
N GLU A 155 -15.51 -0.32 -16.20
CA GLU A 155 -15.63 0.80 -17.14
C GLU A 155 -14.29 1.52 -17.37
N ARG A 156 -13.49 1.70 -16.33
CA ARG A 156 -12.26 2.50 -16.38
C ARG A 156 -11.12 1.87 -15.56
N PRO A 157 -10.64 0.68 -15.92
CA PRO A 157 -9.60 -0.02 -15.15
C PRO A 157 -8.29 0.77 -15.06
N ARG A 158 -8.04 1.69 -16.00
CA ARG A 158 -6.82 2.52 -16.01
C ARG A 158 -6.80 3.64 -14.97
N ASP A 159 -7.92 3.92 -14.31
CA ASP A 159 -7.97 4.85 -13.18
C ASP A 159 -7.25 4.28 -11.95
N PHE A 160 -7.00 2.99 -11.95
CA PHE A 160 -6.43 2.23 -10.83
C PHE A 160 -5.02 1.74 -11.13
N ALA A 161 -4.20 1.59 -10.08
CA ALA A 161 -2.90 0.94 -10.20
C ALA A 161 -3.06 -0.55 -10.52
N ARG A 162 -2.14 -1.10 -11.31
CA ARG A 162 -2.14 -2.51 -11.71
C ARG A 162 -2.16 -3.45 -10.50
N SER A 163 -1.32 -3.17 -9.51
CA SER A 163 -1.25 -3.98 -8.29
C SER A 163 -2.58 -4.03 -7.53
N PHE A 164 -3.27 -2.91 -7.45
CA PHE A 164 -4.59 -2.85 -6.82
C PHE A 164 -5.62 -3.72 -7.55
N ASN A 165 -5.71 -3.57 -8.88
CA ASN A 165 -6.61 -4.39 -9.70
C ASN A 165 -6.35 -5.88 -9.50
N TYR A 166 -5.08 -6.26 -9.52
CA TYR A 166 -4.67 -7.64 -9.33
C TYR A 166 -5.02 -8.18 -7.95
N LEU A 167 -4.62 -7.48 -6.89
CA LEU A 167 -4.86 -7.91 -5.52
C LEU A 167 -6.36 -7.95 -5.19
N LEU A 168 -7.12 -6.96 -5.65
CA LEU A 168 -8.58 -6.94 -5.42
C LEU A 168 -9.27 -8.14 -6.08
N SER A 169 -8.79 -8.58 -7.24
CA SER A 169 -9.34 -9.77 -7.92
C SER A 169 -9.14 -11.06 -7.12
N LEU A 170 -8.15 -11.10 -6.24
CA LEU A 170 -7.85 -12.25 -5.37
C LEU A 170 -8.65 -12.24 -4.06
N ILE A 171 -9.23 -11.09 -3.71
CA ILE A 171 -10.06 -10.98 -2.50
C ILE A 171 -11.46 -11.44 -2.84
N HIS A 172 -11.83 -12.62 -2.32
CA HIS A 172 -13.22 -13.06 -2.34
C HIS A 172 -13.98 -12.37 -1.21
N ILE A 173 -14.57 -11.22 -1.54
CA ILE A 173 -15.44 -10.51 -0.61
C ILE A 173 -16.84 -11.13 -0.78
N SER A 174 -17.14 -12.06 0.08
CA SER A 174 -18.49 -12.62 0.22
C SER A 174 -19.32 -11.74 1.15
#